data_0f79e9becfd3a8c7287ee8268cf32d79
#
_entry.id   0f79e9becfd3a8c7287ee8268cf32d79
#
_cell.length_a   1.000
_cell.length_b   1.000
_cell.length_c   1.000
_cell.angle_alpha   90.00
_cell.angle_beta   90.00
_cell.angle_gamma   90.00
#
_symmetry.space_group_name_H-M   'P 1'
#
loop_
_entity.id
_entity.type
_entity.pdbx_description
1 polymer ?
#
loop_
_entity_poly.entity_id
_entity_poly.type
_entity_poly.pdbx_seq_one_letter_code
_entity_poly.pdbx_strand_id
1 'polypeptide(L)'
;MKTFNFLLLSIVAIGLYSCGPKMIYPGEVWTDTEQNMINAHGGGVLYHNGTYYWYGEYKNDSTYHAPGVEWDCYRTEAGGVACYSSKDLHSWKFEGVALKPDMANPESDIHPSMVIERPKVIYNEKTGKFVMWMHIDSYNYSKAATGVAVSDSPTGGFKYLHSLRPYGEESRDMTLFKDGDGKAYHVYSAKGNSTLYIHLLSDDYLEHTETYKAVFPGKFREAPAIFKRQD
;
A
#
# COMPACT_ATOMS: atom_id res chain seq x y z
N MET A 1 28.03 -24.61 70.72
CA MET A 1 28.01 -24.52 69.22
C MET A 1 26.72 -23.82 68.85
N LYS A 2 26.84 -22.55 68.34
CA LYS A 2 25.69 -21.76 67.85
C LYS A 2 25.74 -21.79 66.34
N THR A 3 24.77 -22.45 65.75
CA THR A 3 24.57 -22.50 64.29
C THR A 3 23.91 -21.20 63.82
N PHE A 4 24.62 -20.44 62.96
CA PHE A 4 24.13 -19.23 62.30
C PHE A 4 23.44 -19.66 61.00
N ASN A 5 22.14 -19.50 60.96
CA ASN A 5 21.37 -19.68 59.70
C ASN A 5 21.48 -18.38 58.88
N PHE A 6 22.18 -18.41 57.72
CA PHE A 6 22.13 -17.35 56.73
C PHE A 6 20.90 -17.48 55.85
N LEU A 7 20.00 -16.56 56.02
CA LEU A 7 18.83 -16.41 55.13
C LEU A 7 19.26 -15.62 53.89
N LEU A 8 19.37 -16.29 52.73
CA LEU A 8 19.68 -15.64 51.48
C LEU A 8 18.40 -14.99 50.93
N LEU A 9 18.30 -13.67 51.01
CA LEU A 9 17.20 -12.89 50.38
C LEU A 9 17.49 -12.68 48.91
N SER A 10 16.85 -13.41 48.02
CA SER A 10 16.89 -13.20 46.58
C SER A 10 16.01 -12.02 46.21
N ILE A 11 16.61 -10.86 45.91
CA ILE A 11 15.91 -9.69 45.38
C ILE A 11 15.66 -9.96 43.88
N VAL A 12 14.45 -10.32 43.52
CA VAL A 12 13.98 -10.34 42.13
C VAL A 12 13.72 -8.89 41.72
N ALA A 13 14.64 -8.30 40.99
CA ALA A 13 14.44 -7.00 40.37
C ALA A 13 13.43 -7.16 39.22
N ILE A 14 12.17 -6.89 39.48
CA ILE A 14 11.14 -6.75 38.42
C ILE A 14 11.45 -5.41 37.75
N GLY A 15 12.10 -5.49 36.59
CA GLY A 15 12.28 -4.34 35.71
C GLY A 15 10.92 -3.85 35.23
N LEU A 16 10.45 -2.76 35.81
CA LEU A 16 9.32 -2.00 35.29
C LEU A 16 9.78 -1.37 33.96
N TYR A 17 9.53 -2.06 32.85
CA TYR A 17 9.61 -1.42 31.55
C TYR A 17 8.55 -0.32 31.53
N SER A 18 8.94 0.91 31.72
CA SER A 18 8.12 2.09 31.51
C SER A 18 7.78 2.13 30.02
N CYS A 19 6.60 1.68 29.66
CA CYS A 19 6.06 1.89 28.32
C CYS A 19 5.62 3.36 28.21
N GLY A 20 6.57 4.26 27.97
CA GLY A 20 6.27 5.65 27.63
C GLY A 20 5.44 5.71 26.34
N PRO A 21 4.76 6.84 26.04
CA PRO A 21 4.02 6.99 24.80
C PRO A 21 4.99 6.80 23.61
N LYS A 22 4.62 5.93 22.71
CA LYS A 22 5.36 5.74 21.45
C LYS A 22 5.18 6.99 20.60
N MET A 23 6.26 7.60 20.18
CA MET A 23 6.28 8.85 19.44
C MET A 23 6.77 8.61 18.01
N ILE A 24 6.10 9.23 17.03
CA ILE A 24 6.58 9.32 15.65
C ILE A 24 7.24 10.70 15.50
N TYR A 25 8.49 10.74 15.09
CA TYR A 25 9.24 11.97 14.87
C TYR A 25 9.28 12.30 13.38
N PRO A 26 8.54 13.34 12.93
CA PRO A 26 8.55 13.72 11.51
C PRO A 26 9.97 14.09 11.04
N GLY A 27 10.34 13.56 9.86
CA GLY A 27 11.66 13.81 9.25
C GLY A 27 12.76 12.84 9.66
N GLU A 28 12.52 11.95 10.63
CA GLU A 28 13.43 10.86 10.93
C GLU A 28 13.18 9.64 10.02
N VAL A 29 14.24 8.83 9.84
CA VAL A 29 14.12 7.56 9.10
C VAL A 29 13.24 6.61 9.92
N TRP A 30 12.16 6.13 9.31
CA TRP A 30 11.29 5.17 9.95
C TRP A 30 11.76 3.75 9.69
N THR A 31 12.02 2.99 10.76
CA THR A 31 12.51 1.62 10.68
C THR A 31 11.47 0.60 11.12
N ASP A 32 11.61 -0.61 10.61
CA ASP A 32 10.83 -1.76 11.03
C ASP A 32 11.34 -2.36 12.37
N THR A 33 10.73 -3.44 12.83
CA THR A 33 11.10 -4.10 14.09
C THR A 33 12.47 -4.75 14.06
N GLU A 34 13.07 -4.93 12.87
CA GLU A 34 14.41 -5.44 12.68
C GLU A 34 15.44 -4.34 12.39
N GLN A 35 15.04 -3.06 12.57
CA GLN A 35 15.85 -1.86 12.34
C GLN A 35 16.21 -1.61 10.86
N ASN A 36 15.52 -2.24 9.91
CA ASN A 36 15.66 -1.90 8.51
C ASN A 36 14.77 -0.70 8.17
N MET A 37 15.22 0.14 7.25
CA MET A 37 14.42 1.26 6.74
C MET A 37 13.14 0.74 6.06
N ILE A 38 12.00 1.31 6.43
CA ILE A 38 10.72 0.96 5.81
C ILE A 38 10.72 1.40 4.34
N ASN A 39 10.42 0.45 3.44
CA ASN A 39 10.35 0.65 2.01
C ASN A 39 8.93 0.33 1.54
N ALA A 40 8.01 1.29 1.73
CA ALA A 40 6.58 1.17 1.42
C ALA A 40 6.03 2.54 0.97
N HIS A 41 6.41 2.96 -0.25
CA HIS A 41 6.07 4.29 -0.76
C HIS A 41 4.64 4.34 -1.30
N GLY A 42 4.04 5.54 -1.28
CA GLY A 42 2.76 5.85 -1.91
C GLY A 42 1.56 5.00 -1.50
N GLY A 43 1.70 4.21 -0.48
CA GLY A 43 0.79 3.13 -0.13
C GLY A 43 -0.43 3.51 0.69
N GLY A 44 -1.01 2.50 1.33
CA GLY A 44 -2.16 2.62 2.23
C GLY A 44 -2.16 1.58 3.32
N VAL A 45 -2.96 1.83 4.34
CA VAL A 45 -3.10 0.95 5.51
C VAL A 45 -4.48 0.32 5.51
N LEU A 46 -4.53 -1.01 5.61
CA LEU A 46 -5.73 -1.79 5.85
C LEU A 46 -5.77 -2.23 7.33
N TYR A 47 -6.89 -2.00 8.01
CA TYR A 47 -7.15 -2.65 9.30
C TYR A 47 -8.00 -3.89 9.09
N HIS A 48 -7.51 -5.05 9.53
CA HIS A 48 -8.22 -6.30 9.44
C HIS A 48 -7.91 -7.21 10.64
N ASN A 49 -8.95 -7.70 11.31
CA ASN A 49 -8.84 -8.63 12.44
C ASN A 49 -7.81 -8.20 13.51
N GLY A 50 -7.88 -6.95 13.97
CA GLY A 50 -7.02 -6.43 15.04
C GLY A 50 -5.57 -6.19 14.62
N THR A 51 -5.29 -6.13 13.32
CA THR A 51 -3.95 -5.87 12.76
C THR A 51 -4.05 -4.82 11.66
N TYR A 52 -3.09 -3.89 11.65
CA TYR A 52 -2.88 -2.95 10.56
C TYR A 52 -1.90 -3.55 9.58
N TYR A 53 -2.19 -3.46 8.28
CA TYR A 53 -1.33 -3.89 7.19
C TYR A 53 -1.04 -2.70 6.31
N TRP A 54 0.22 -2.30 6.22
CA TRP A 54 0.68 -1.23 5.37
C TRP A 54 1.26 -1.82 4.08
N TYR A 55 0.64 -1.51 2.96
CA TYR A 55 1.12 -1.86 1.64
C TYR A 55 1.70 -0.63 0.97
N GLY A 56 2.84 -0.78 0.30
CA GLY A 56 3.47 0.31 -0.42
C GLY A 56 4.41 -0.19 -1.49
N GLU A 57 4.78 0.70 -2.40
CA GLU A 57 5.74 0.43 -3.44
C GLU A 57 7.07 0.00 -2.81
N TYR A 58 7.56 -1.18 -3.18
CA TYR A 58 8.89 -1.63 -2.83
C TYR A 58 9.84 -1.22 -3.95
N LYS A 59 10.72 -0.26 -3.66
CA LYS A 59 11.66 0.29 -4.63
C LYS A 59 13.02 -0.38 -4.49
N ASN A 60 13.56 -0.88 -5.60
CA ASN A 60 14.89 -1.45 -5.64
C ASN A 60 15.92 -0.37 -5.98
N ASP A 61 17.08 -0.44 -5.33
CA ASP A 61 18.34 0.19 -5.69
C ASP A 61 18.35 1.66 -6.16
N SER A 62 19.17 1.88 -7.18
CA SER A 62 19.58 3.20 -7.62
C SER A 62 18.52 3.89 -8.47
N THR A 63 18.37 5.17 -8.23
CA THR A 63 17.55 6.02 -9.08
C THR A 63 18.25 6.26 -10.41
N TYR A 64 17.50 6.17 -11.51
CA TYR A 64 17.96 6.49 -12.86
C TYR A 64 16.96 7.39 -13.56
N HIS A 65 17.44 8.13 -14.58
CA HIS A 65 16.57 8.89 -15.47
C HIS A 65 15.96 7.96 -16.52
N ALA A 66 14.64 7.97 -16.69
CA ALA A 66 13.97 7.12 -17.67
C ALA A 66 14.43 7.48 -19.10
N PRO A 67 14.89 6.51 -19.90
CA PRO A 67 15.39 6.78 -21.25
C PRO A 67 14.29 7.25 -22.19
N GLY A 68 14.59 8.23 -23.05
CA GLY A 68 13.65 8.73 -24.06
C GLY A 68 12.49 9.56 -23.53
N VAL A 69 12.58 10.05 -22.29
CA VAL A 69 11.61 10.96 -21.67
C VAL A 69 12.21 12.36 -21.62
N GLU A 70 11.48 13.37 -22.12
CA GLU A 70 11.98 14.75 -22.23
C GLU A 70 11.91 15.56 -20.91
N TRP A 71 11.11 15.10 -19.95
CA TRP A 71 10.97 15.73 -18.63
C TRP A 71 11.79 14.95 -17.57
N ASP A 72 12.05 15.57 -16.43
CA ASP A 72 12.84 14.97 -15.32
C ASP A 72 12.14 13.77 -14.70
N CYS A 73 12.23 12.63 -15.38
CA CYS A 73 11.60 11.36 -14.98
C CYS A 73 12.62 10.46 -14.27
N TYR A 74 12.79 10.68 -12.97
CA TYR A 74 13.65 9.85 -12.13
C TYR A 74 12.87 8.67 -11.55
N ARG A 75 13.43 7.47 -11.71
CA ARG A 75 12.79 6.20 -11.33
C ARG A 75 13.78 5.25 -10.68
N THR A 76 13.22 4.30 -9.94
CA THR A 76 13.87 3.05 -9.55
C THR A 76 13.13 1.88 -10.20
N GLU A 77 13.78 0.73 -10.33
CA GLU A 77 13.07 -0.49 -10.72
C GLU A 77 12.00 -0.86 -9.71
N ALA A 78 10.86 -1.36 -10.21
CA ALA A 78 9.77 -1.82 -9.36
C ALA A 78 10.13 -3.15 -8.70
N GLY A 79 10.32 -3.14 -7.40
CA GLY A 79 10.51 -4.35 -6.58
C GLY A 79 9.20 -5.05 -6.20
N GLY A 80 8.07 -4.54 -6.67
CA GLY A 80 6.73 -5.01 -6.33
C GLY A 80 6.06 -4.19 -5.24
N VAL A 81 5.21 -4.84 -4.44
CA VAL A 81 4.50 -4.21 -3.33
C VAL A 81 4.90 -4.85 -2.01
N ALA A 82 5.51 -4.08 -1.12
CA ALA A 82 5.84 -4.51 0.24
C ALA A 82 4.59 -4.58 1.11
N CYS A 83 4.62 -5.46 2.13
CA CYS A 83 3.65 -5.50 3.21
C CYS A 83 4.36 -5.42 4.56
N TYR A 84 3.86 -4.55 5.42
CA TYR A 84 4.25 -4.47 6.83
C TYR A 84 3.02 -4.66 7.71
N SER A 85 3.17 -5.28 8.88
CA SER A 85 2.09 -5.44 9.85
C SER A 85 2.38 -4.72 11.15
N SER A 86 1.33 -4.23 11.82
CA SER A 86 1.42 -3.54 13.10
C SER A 86 0.18 -3.77 13.96
N LYS A 87 0.34 -3.70 15.28
CA LYS A 87 -0.77 -3.68 16.26
C LYS A 87 -1.05 -2.27 16.79
N ASP A 88 -0.18 -1.31 16.52
CA ASP A 88 -0.17 0.00 17.19
C ASP A 88 0.13 1.18 16.25
N LEU A 89 0.26 0.95 14.95
CA LEU A 89 0.61 1.94 13.92
C LEU A 89 2.01 2.60 14.13
N HIS A 90 2.78 2.11 15.07
CA HIS A 90 4.12 2.62 15.39
C HIS A 90 5.20 1.58 15.08
N SER A 91 5.03 0.37 15.58
CA SER A 91 5.98 -0.73 15.41
C SER A 91 5.55 -1.61 14.24
N TRP A 92 6.30 -1.57 13.16
CA TRP A 92 5.99 -2.26 11.91
C TRP A 92 6.91 -3.45 11.69
N LYS A 93 6.34 -4.61 11.47
CA LYS A 93 7.08 -5.82 11.10
C LYS A 93 7.01 -5.99 9.59
N PHE A 94 8.13 -6.20 8.93
CA PHE A 94 8.18 -6.54 7.52
C PHE A 94 7.64 -7.97 7.30
N GLU A 95 6.60 -8.11 6.49
CA GLU A 95 5.98 -9.40 6.15
C GLU A 95 6.47 -9.94 4.80
N GLY A 96 7.21 -9.14 4.05
CA GLY A 96 7.74 -9.49 2.74
C GLY A 96 7.14 -8.69 1.59
N VAL A 97 7.49 -9.09 0.36
CA VAL A 97 6.91 -8.53 -0.87
C VAL A 97 5.61 -9.27 -1.17
N ALA A 98 4.48 -8.58 -0.92
CA ALA A 98 3.13 -9.13 -1.03
C ALA A 98 2.72 -9.42 -2.48
N LEU A 99 3.04 -8.51 -3.41
CA LEU A 99 2.95 -8.70 -4.85
C LEU A 99 4.36 -8.64 -5.43
N LYS A 100 4.87 -9.77 -5.89
CA LYS A 100 6.19 -9.87 -6.50
C LYS A 100 6.15 -9.41 -7.95
N PRO A 101 7.22 -8.75 -8.45
CA PRO A 101 7.31 -8.43 -9.86
C PRO A 101 7.46 -9.70 -10.70
N ASP A 102 7.02 -9.63 -11.95
CA ASP A 102 7.21 -10.71 -12.92
C ASP A 102 8.55 -10.55 -13.63
N MET A 103 9.58 -11.19 -13.09
CA MET A 103 10.94 -11.15 -13.64
C MET A 103 11.10 -11.94 -14.94
N ALA A 104 10.17 -12.85 -15.24
CA ALA A 104 10.30 -13.79 -16.36
C ALA A 104 9.74 -13.25 -17.68
N ASN A 105 8.78 -12.32 -17.60
CA ASN A 105 8.11 -11.78 -18.77
C ASN A 105 8.34 -10.26 -18.87
N PRO A 106 9.23 -9.80 -19.77
CA PRO A 106 9.49 -8.36 -19.96
C PRO A 106 8.26 -7.54 -20.42
N GLU A 107 7.25 -8.19 -21.01
CA GLU A 107 6.00 -7.56 -21.44
C GLU A 107 4.95 -7.50 -20.33
N SER A 108 5.25 -8.07 -19.18
CA SER A 108 4.34 -8.04 -18.03
C SER A 108 4.20 -6.63 -17.47
N ASP A 109 2.98 -6.24 -17.15
CA ASP A 109 2.66 -4.96 -16.50
C ASP A 109 3.34 -4.75 -15.15
N ILE A 110 3.75 -5.84 -14.52
CA ILE A 110 4.46 -5.83 -13.22
C ILE A 110 5.92 -6.26 -13.37
N HIS A 111 6.51 -6.20 -14.58
CA HIS A 111 7.95 -6.36 -14.76
C HIS A 111 8.70 -5.19 -14.08
N PRO A 112 9.91 -5.39 -13.54
CA PRO A 112 10.68 -4.32 -12.85
C PRO A 112 10.88 -3.03 -13.65
N SER A 113 10.94 -3.11 -14.99
CA SER A 113 11.04 -1.94 -15.86
C SER A 113 9.77 -1.09 -15.94
N MET A 114 8.64 -1.64 -15.50
CA MET A 114 7.35 -0.95 -15.47
C MET A 114 7.16 -0.14 -14.18
N VAL A 115 6.07 0.57 -14.10
CA VAL A 115 5.70 1.38 -12.93
C VAL A 115 4.58 0.70 -12.16
N ILE A 116 4.82 0.47 -10.88
CA ILE A 116 3.81 0.06 -9.91
C ILE A 116 3.77 1.13 -8.84
N GLU A 117 2.67 1.87 -8.75
CA GLU A 117 2.52 2.97 -7.78
C GLU A 117 1.18 2.92 -7.05
N ARG A 118 1.14 3.59 -5.88
CA ARG A 118 -0.08 3.83 -5.11
C ARG A 118 -0.88 2.57 -4.73
N PRO A 119 -0.28 1.42 -4.39
CA PRO A 119 -1.05 0.22 -4.06
C PRO A 119 -1.97 0.45 -2.86
N LYS A 120 -3.21 -0.01 -2.98
CA LYS A 120 -4.21 -0.01 -1.91
C LYS A 120 -4.88 -1.37 -1.84
N VAL A 121 -5.17 -1.84 -0.64
CA VAL A 121 -5.82 -3.13 -0.42
C VAL A 121 -7.07 -2.94 0.41
N ILE A 122 -8.14 -3.60 0.00
CA ILE A 122 -9.38 -3.75 0.77
C ILE A 122 -9.75 -5.23 0.91
N TYR A 123 -10.40 -5.57 2.01
CA TYR A 123 -10.91 -6.92 2.22
C TYR A 123 -12.38 -7.02 1.80
N ASN A 124 -12.70 -8.05 1.03
CA ASN A 124 -14.05 -8.36 0.59
C ASN A 124 -14.62 -9.50 1.45
N GLU A 125 -15.58 -9.18 2.30
CA GLU A 125 -16.21 -10.15 3.20
C GLU A 125 -17.05 -11.20 2.46
N LYS A 126 -17.60 -10.88 1.28
CA LYS A 126 -18.42 -11.81 0.49
C LYS A 126 -17.58 -12.92 -0.13
N THR A 127 -16.40 -12.57 -0.62
CA THR A 127 -15.50 -13.51 -1.32
C THR A 127 -14.38 -14.05 -0.43
N GLY A 128 -14.16 -13.45 0.73
CA GLY A 128 -13.03 -13.76 1.62
C GLY A 128 -11.67 -13.37 1.05
N LYS A 129 -11.61 -12.47 0.07
CA LYS A 129 -10.38 -12.08 -0.63
C LYS A 129 -9.89 -10.71 -0.21
N PHE A 130 -8.57 -10.57 -0.20
CA PHE A 130 -7.89 -9.28 -0.19
C PHE A 130 -7.72 -8.84 -1.64
N VAL A 131 -8.24 -7.67 -1.99
CA VAL A 131 -8.19 -7.11 -3.35
C VAL A 131 -7.29 -5.89 -3.33
N MET A 132 -6.26 -5.92 -4.14
CA MET A 132 -5.30 -4.83 -4.33
C MET A 132 -5.57 -4.15 -5.67
N TRP A 133 -5.64 -2.83 -5.63
CA TRP A 133 -5.62 -1.97 -6.80
C TRP A 133 -4.39 -1.09 -6.76
N MET A 134 -3.83 -0.74 -7.92
CA MET A 134 -2.63 0.07 -8.03
C MET A 134 -2.58 0.82 -9.37
N HIS A 135 -1.85 1.92 -9.42
CA HIS A 135 -1.47 2.55 -10.68
C HIS A 135 -0.41 1.68 -11.35
N ILE A 136 -0.65 1.35 -12.60
CA ILE A 136 0.27 0.63 -13.50
C ILE A 136 0.61 1.53 -14.68
N ASP A 137 1.91 1.68 -14.93
CA ASP A 137 2.34 2.50 -16.07
C ASP A 137 3.54 1.87 -16.77
N SER A 138 3.76 2.32 -18.00
CA SER A 138 5.00 2.06 -18.72
C SER A 138 6.14 2.92 -18.17
N TYR A 139 7.37 2.59 -18.53
CA TYR A 139 8.57 3.30 -18.07
C TYR A 139 8.53 4.83 -18.34
N ASN A 140 7.76 5.26 -19.34
CA ASN A 140 7.61 6.66 -19.75
C ASN A 140 6.24 7.27 -19.36
N TYR A 141 5.48 6.61 -18.50
CA TYR A 141 4.15 7.04 -18.03
C TYR A 141 3.10 7.23 -19.14
N SER A 142 3.21 6.49 -20.26
CA SER A 142 2.25 6.59 -21.37
C SER A 142 1.08 5.59 -21.26
N LYS A 143 1.20 4.53 -20.45
CA LYS A 143 0.15 3.52 -20.29
C LYS A 143 -1.02 4.02 -19.42
N ALA A 144 -0.73 4.69 -18.31
CA ALA A 144 -1.69 5.30 -17.40
C ALA A 144 -2.91 4.41 -17.11
N ALA A 145 -2.69 3.21 -16.60
CA ALA A 145 -3.70 2.21 -16.32
C ALA A 145 -3.83 1.93 -14.82
N THR A 146 -4.89 1.26 -14.41
CA THR A 146 -4.99 0.68 -13.09
C THR A 146 -4.85 -0.83 -13.16
N GLY A 147 -4.15 -1.43 -12.20
CA GLY A 147 -3.95 -2.87 -12.09
C GLY A 147 -4.72 -3.45 -10.91
N VAL A 148 -5.08 -4.73 -11.03
CA VAL A 148 -5.82 -5.48 -10.01
C VAL A 148 -5.05 -6.75 -9.66
N ALA A 149 -4.97 -7.05 -8.36
CA ALA A 149 -4.42 -8.30 -7.85
C ALA A 149 -5.24 -8.81 -6.66
N VAL A 150 -5.20 -10.12 -6.41
CA VAL A 150 -5.97 -10.76 -5.33
C VAL A 150 -5.13 -11.72 -4.53
N SER A 151 -5.48 -11.88 -3.24
CA SER A 151 -4.88 -12.87 -2.35
C SER A 151 -5.89 -13.44 -1.36
N ASP A 152 -5.60 -14.62 -0.84
CA ASP A 152 -6.27 -15.23 0.31
C ASP A 152 -5.67 -14.77 1.65
N SER A 153 -4.51 -14.13 1.63
CA SER A 153 -3.76 -13.69 2.81
C SER A 153 -3.50 -12.18 2.77
N PRO A 154 -3.60 -11.48 3.91
CA PRO A 154 -3.23 -10.07 3.96
C PRO A 154 -1.72 -9.83 3.78
N THR A 155 -0.87 -10.80 4.13
CA THR A 155 0.59 -10.61 4.16
C THR A 155 1.29 -10.92 2.84
N GLY A 156 0.58 -11.48 1.85
CA GLY A 156 1.24 -11.80 0.58
C GLY A 156 0.51 -12.80 -0.29
N GLY A 157 1.24 -13.30 -1.31
CA GLY A 157 0.68 -14.23 -2.27
C GLY A 157 -0.33 -13.60 -3.22
N PHE A 158 -0.27 -12.28 -3.39
CA PHE A 158 -1.10 -11.60 -4.37
C PHE A 158 -0.78 -12.10 -5.78
N LYS A 159 -1.82 -12.45 -6.52
CA LYS A 159 -1.78 -12.80 -7.92
C LYS A 159 -2.28 -11.63 -8.73
N TYR A 160 -1.41 -11.08 -9.58
CA TYR A 160 -1.78 -10.07 -10.54
C TYR A 160 -2.78 -10.65 -11.55
N LEU A 161 -3.86 -9.92 -11.83
CA LEU A 161 -4.90 -10.35 -12.74
C LEU A 161 -4.78 -9.67 -14.10
N HIS A 162 -4.87 -8.34 -14.11
CA HIS A 162 -4.82 -7.51 -15.32
C HIS A 162 -4.63 -6.05 -14.98
N SER A 163 -4.41 -5.24 -16.02
CA SER A 163 -4.58 -3.78 -15.96
C SER A 163 -5.56 -3.30 -17.02
N LEU A 164 -6.17 -2.14 -16.77
CA LEU A 164 -7.10 -1.51 -17.70
C LEU A 164 -7.13 0.01 -17.55
N ARG A 165 -7.58 0.69 -18.58
CA ARG A 165 -8.03 2.08 -18.49
C ARG A 165 -9.54 2.08 -18.31
N PRO A 166 -10.06 2.56 -17.16
CA PRO A 166 -11.49 2.55 -16.89
C PRO A 166 -12.26 3.32 -17.97
N TYR A 167 -13.09 2.64 -18.72
CA TYR A 167 -13.85 3.23 -19.85
C TYR A 167 -12.99 3.98 -20.88
N GLY A 168 -11.73 3.55 -21.06
CA GLY A 168 -10.75 4.16 -21.95
C GLY A 168 -10.04 5.40 -21.40
N GLU A 169 -10.44 5.88 -20.22
CA GLU A 169 -9.79 7.02 -19.56
C GLU A 169 -8.49 6.60 -18.84
N GLU A 170 -7.57 7.52 -18.70
CA GLU A 170 -6.37 7.33 -17.87
C GLU A 170 -6.75 7.02 -16.43
N SER A 171 -5.90 6.24 -15.75
CA SER A 171 -5.95 6.06 -14.30
C SER A 171 -4.54 6.15 -13.75
N ARG A 172 -4.27 7.22 -12.98
CA ARG A 172 -2.97 7.52 -12.39
C ARG A 172 -3.05 7.42 -10.87
N ASP A 173 -2.62 8.44 -10.15
CA ASP A 173 -2.70 8.49 -8.68
C ASP A 173 -4.09 8.12 -8.19
N MET A 174 -4.14 7.15 -7.28
CA MET A 174 -5.39 6.53 -6.89
C MET A 174 -5.47 6.20 -5.41
N THR A 175 -6.68 5.98 -4.94
CA THR A 175 -6.97 5.34 -3.65
C THR A 175 -8.23 4.48 -3.74
N LEU A 176 -8.42 3.62 -2.75
CA LEU A 176 -9.65 2.87 -2.52
C LEU A 176 -10.38 3.39 -1.29
N PHE A 177 -11.69 3.33 -1.34
CA PHE A 177 -12.55 3.57 -0.19
C PHE A 177 -13.62 2.50 -0.10
N LYS A 178 -13.77 1.88 1.07
CA LYS A 178 -14.85 0.95 1.36
C LYS A 178 -15.76 1.58 2.41
N ASP A 179 -17.05 1.75 2.09
CA ASP A 179 -18.03 2.30 3.02
C ASP A 179 -18.59 1.22 3.96
N GLY A 180 -19.27 1.65 5.00
CA GLY A 180 -19.88 0.77 6.01
C GLY A 180 -21.01 -0.13 5.50
N ASP A 181 -21.58 0.17 4.31
CA ASP A 181 -22.57 -0.68 3.62
C ASP A 181 -21.91 -1.80 2.78
N GLY A 182 -20.58 -1.87 2.77
CA GLY A 182 -19.80 -2.84 2.01
C GLY A 182 -19.54 -2.48 0.56
N LYS A 183 -20.01 -1.31 0.08
CA LYS A 183 -19.65 -0.82 -1.24
C LYS A 183 -18.22 -0.29 -1.24
N ALA A 184 -17.50 -0.56 -2.32
CA ALA A 184 -16.15 -0.08 -2.51
C ALA A 184 -16.05 0.86 -3.72
N TYR A 185 -15.14 1.80 -3.63
CA TYR A 185 -14.94 2.83 -4.63
C TYR A 185 -13.46 2.94 -4.98
N HIS A 186 -13.18 3.05 -6.27
CA HIS A 186 -11.89 3.43 -6.80
C HIS A 186 -11.91 4.93 -7.13
N VAL A 187 -10.99 5.69 -6.54
CA VAL A 187 -10.84 7.13 -6.77
C VAL A 187 -9.49 7.37 -7.41
N TYR A 188 -9.48 7.97 -8.60
CA TYR A 188 -8.23 8.13 -9.35
C TYR A 188 -8.21 9.42 -10.16
N SER A 189 -7.01 9.89 -10.48
CA SER A 189 -6.80 11.01 -11.38
C SER A 189 -6.69 10.57 -12.83
N ALA A 190 -7.27 11.36 -13.71
CA ALA A 190 -7.33 11.12 -15.16
C ALA A 190 -7.24 12.43 -15.94
N LYS A 191 -7.26 12.33 -17.27
CA LYS A 191 -7.19 13.48 -18.21
C LYS A 191 -5.98 14.36 -17.93
N GLY A 192 -4.79 13.75 -17.90
CA GLY A 192 -3.55 14.43 -17.56
C GLY A 192 -3.60 15.01 -16.14
N ASN A 193 -4.12 14.26 -15.17
CA ASN A 193 -4.31 14.63 -13.76
C ASN A 193 -5.28 15.81 -13.51
N SER A 194 -5.99 16.26 -14.55
CA SER A 194 -6.88 17.44 -14.41
C SER A 194 -8.20 17.16 -13.72
N THR A 195 -8.61 15.88 -13.61
CA THR A 195 -9.94 15.48 -13.12
C THR A 195 -9.83 14.24 -12.25
N LEU A 196 -10.53 14.19 -11.12
CA LEU A 196 -10.71 12.96 -10.35
C LEU A 196 -11.99 12.25 -10.76
N TYR A 197 -11.90 10.92 -10.85
CA TYR A 197 -13.05 10.03 -10.99
C TYR A 197 -13.27 9.23 -9.73
N ILE A 198 -14.53 9.02 -9.38
CA ILE A 198 -14.97 8.13 -8.30
C ILE A 198 -15.84 7.07 -8.96
N HIS A 199 -15.35 5.84 -9.06
CA HIS A 199 -16.08 4.70 -9.61
C HIS A 199 -16.51 3.75 -8.50
N LEU A 200 -17.77 3.33 -8.54
CA LEU A 200 -18.26 2.20 -7.75
C LEU A 200 -17.68 0.91 -8.32
N LEU A 201 -17.11 0.07 -7.47
CA LEU A 201 -16.63 -1.25 -7.84
C LEU A 201 -17.76 -2.30 -7.80
N SER A 202 -17.54 -3.39 -8.53
CA SER A 202 -18.38 -4.60 -8.49
C SER A 202 -18.44 -5.23 -7.10
N ASP A 203 -19.35 -6.16 -6.88
CA ASP A 203 -19.56 -6.82 -5.59
C ASP A 203 -18.34 -7.63 -5.09
N ASP A 204 -17.49 -8.11 -6.01
CA ASP A 204 -16.23 -8.79 -5.71
C ASP A 204 -15.02 -7.85 -5.65
N TYR A 205 -15.22 -6.55 -5.95
CA TYR A 205 -14.23 -5.48 -6.01
C TYR A 205 -13.19 -5.61 -7.12
N LEU A 206 -13.45 -6.42 -8.15
CA LEU A 206 -12.47 -6.69 -9.21
C LEU A 206 -12.68 -5.82 -10.46
N GLU A 207 -13.86 -5.24 -10.63
CA GLU A 207 -14.23 -4.50 -11.82
C GLU A 207 -14.89 -3.15 -11.47
N HIS A 208 -14.86 -2.21 -12.39
CA HIS A 208 -15.68 -0.99 -12.31
C HIS A 208 -17.10 -1.28 -12.75
N THR A 209 -18.09 -0.72 -12.06
CA THR A 209 -19.47 -0.64 -12.56
C THR A 209 -19.63 0.59 -13.45
N GLU A 210 -20.78 0.71 -14.13
CA GLU A 210 -21.13 1.91 -14.91
C GLU A 210 -21.40 3.16 -14.03
N THR A 211 -21.43 2.98 -12.70
CA THR A 211 -21.71 4.07 -11.75
C THR A 211 -20.43 4.83 -11.41
N TYR A 212 -20.34 6.06 -11.88
CA TYR A 212 -19.19 6.91 -11.57
C TYR A 212 -19.56 8.39 -11.48
N LYS A 213 -18.64 9.18 -10.94
CA LYS A 213 -18.73 10.63 -10.88
C LYS A 213 -17.36 11.25 -11.14
N ALA A 214 -17.31 12.20 -12.08
CA ALA A 214 -16.17 13.08 -12.27
C ALA A 214 -16.27 14.27 -11.30
N VAL A 215 -15.19 14.57 -10.59
CA VAL A 215 -15.12 15.68 -9.63
C VAL A 215 -13.88 16.52 -9.87
N PHE A 216 -13.94 17.79 -9.50
CA PHE A 216 -12.84 18.75 -9.65
C PHE A 216 -12.25 18.88 -11.07
N PRO A 217 -13.06 18.97 -12.14
CA PRO A 217 -12.54 19.07 -13.49
C PRO A 217 -11.65 20.32 -13.65
N GLY A 218 -10.48 20.15 -14.27
CA GLY A 218 -9.51 21.22 -14.49
C GLY A 218 -8.80 21.71 -13.22
N LYS A 219 -8.85 20.96 -12.10
CA LYS A 219 -8.25 21.39 -10.83
C LYS A 219 -6.91 20.72 -10.50
N PHE A 220 -6.47 19.75 -11.30
CA PHE A 220 -5.18 19.07 -11.15
C PHE A 220 -4.96 18.57 -9.71
N ARG A 221 -5.86 17.67 -9.26
CA ARG A 221 -5.77 17.02 -7.94
C ARG A 221 -5.18 15.63 -8.09
N GLU A 222 -4.09 15.40 -7.39
CA GLU A 222 -3.37 14.12 -7.36
C GLU A 222 -3.35 13.55 -5.95
N ALA A 223 -2.82 12.33 -5.81
CA ALA A 223 -2.68 11.62 -4.54
C ALA A 223 -3.96 11.65 -3.69
N PRO A 224 -5.11 11.21 -4.22
CA PRO A 224 -6.36 11.30 -3.48
C PRO A 224 -6.30 10.48 -2.20
N ALA A 225 -6.85 11.05 -1.12
CA ALA A 225 -7.15 10.37 0.13
C ALA A 225 -8.60 10.64 0.49
N ILE A 226 -9.31 9.61 0.94
CA ILE A 226 -10.73 9.70 1.25
C ILE A 226 -11.03 9.03 2.58
N PHE A 227 -11.87 9.66 3.37
CA PHE A 227 -12.37 9.12 4.63
C PHE A 227 -13.79 9.60 4.87
N LYS A 228 -14.55 8.83 5.66
CA LYS A 228 -15.89 9.23 6.09
C LYS A 228 -15.80 9.86 7.47
N ARG A 229 -16.26 11.08 7.58
CA ARG A 229 -16.38 11.75 8.87
C ARG A 229 -17.71 11.36 9.51
N GLN A 230 -17.67 11.02 10.80
CA GLN A 230 -18.88 10.92 11.62
C GLN A 230 -19.27 12.34 12.03
N ASP A 231 -20.43 12.81 11.59
CA ASP A 231 -21.01 14.08 12.00
C ASP A 231 -21.85 13.90 13.27
#